data_46974b3054a44ab51ff5ca3ed6f874ac
#
_entry.id   46974b3054a44ab51ff5ca3ed6f874ac
#
_cell.length_a   1.000
_cell.length_b   1.000
_cell.length_c   1.000
_cell.angle_alpha   90.00
_cell.angle_beta   90.00
_cell.angle_gamma   90.00
#
_symmetry.space_group_name_H-M   'P 1'
#
loop_
_entity.id
_entity.type
_entity.pdbx_description
1 polymer ?
#
loop_
_entity_poly.entity_id
_entity_poly.type
_entity_poly.pdbx_seq_one_letter_code
_entity_poly.pdbx_strand_id
1 'polypeptide(L)'
;MCIRDRYYVDKTGFISELLNYTDKVQLITRPRRFGKTLMMSMLKCFFDIEQDNRVLFSGLEIGRNKVLCAEWMNQCPVVFLTFKEIEGLDFESAYDCLKDVLAEIFNQYSFILDADNVNDYDRKLFTNLQNGMASKMEVKKSLKLLTRLLYAHYNKQVIILLDEYDVPLAKAHERGYYEETVSYTHLRAHETLMNLV
;
A
#
# COMPACT_ATOMS: atom_id res chain seq x y z
N MET A 1 22.62 -5.73 -19.00
CA MET A 1 21.58 -5.81 -20.04
C MET A 1 21.08 -4.38 -20.26
N CYS A 2 21.36 -3.78 -21.43
CA CYS A 2 21.10 -2.36 -21.68
C CYS A 2 19.61 -2.08 -21.81
N ILE A 3 19.11 -1.10 -21.03
CA ILE A 3 17.69 -0.67 -20.99
C ILE A 3 17.30 0.11 -22.29
N ARG A 4 18.21 0.33 -23.22
CA ARG A 4 18.01 1.20 -24.39
C ARG A 4 16.99 0.70 -25.44
N ASP A 5 16.60 -0.57 -25.40
CA ASP A 5 15.77 -1.18 -26.45
C ASP A 5 14.34 -1.53 -26.01
N ARG A 6 13.87 -1.01 -24.85
CA ARG A 6 12.49 -1.27 -24.41
C ARG A 6 11.61 -0.09 -24.80
N TYR A 7 10.64 -0.36 -25.67
CA TYR A 7 9.58 0.57 -26.00
C TYR A 7 8.68 0.79 -24.77
N TYR A 8 8.68 2.00 -24.21
CA TYR A 8 7.78 2.37 -23.13
C TYR A 8 6.48 2.90 -23.74
N VAL A 9 5.37 2.22 -23.43
CA VAL A 9 4.04 2.72 -23.76
C VAL A 9 3.58 3.59 -22.61
N ASP A 10 3.37 4.87 -22.86
CA ASP A 10 2.86 5.79 -21.85
C ASP A 10 1.44 5.40 -21.43
N LYS A 11 1.26 5.12 -20.15
CA LYS A 11 -0.01 4.80 -19.51
C LYS A 11 -0.31 5.76 -18.36
N THR A 12 0.40 6.89 -18.28
CA THR A 12 0.23 7.85 -17.19
C THR A 12 -1.10 8.57 -17.23
N GLY A 13 -1.81 8.58 -18.39
CA GLY A 13 -3.19 9.05 -18.49
C GLY A 13 -4.15 8.34 -17.52
N PHE A 14 -3.85 7.08 -17.17
CA PHE A 14 -4.59 6.34 -16.15
C PHE A 14 -4.66 7.04 -14.78
N ILE A 15 -3.65 7.84 -14.43
CA ILE A 15 -3.66 8.63 -13.18
C ILE A 15 -4.81 9.65 -13.22
N SER A 16 -5.02 10.32 -14.35
CA SER A 16 -6.13 11.27 -14.51
C SER A 16 -7.48 10.57 -14.42
N GLU A 17 -7.61 9.38 -15.00
CA GLU A 17 -8.83 8.57 -14.88
C GLU A 17 -9.08 8.19 -13.44
N LEU A 18 -8.05 7.68 -12.74
CA LEU A 18 -8.11 7.27 -11.33
C LEU A 18 -8.61 8.41 -10.42
N LEU A 19 -8.09 9.62 -10.61
CA LEU A 19 -8.46 10.80 -9.81
C LEU A 19 -9.86 11.33 -10.11
N ASN A 20 -10.44 10.98 -11.27
CA ASN A 20 -11.82 11.35 -11.61
C ASN A 20 -12.87 10.44 -10.98
N TYR A 21 -12.48 9.27 -10.46
CA TYR A 21 -13.41 8.41 -9.74
C TYR A 21 -13.63 8.94 -8.32
N THR A 22 -14.87 8.92 -7.89
CA THR A 22 -15.28 9.35 -6.55
C THR A 22 -15.16 8.24 -5.49
N ASP A 23 -14.97 7.00 -5.95
CA ASP A 23 -14.89 5.85 -5.06
C ASP A 23 -13.53 5.82 -4.32
N LYS A 24 -13.62 5.64 -3.00
CA LYS A 24 -12.44 5.58 -2.13
C LYS A 24 -11.60 4.32 -2.34
N VAL A 25 -12.19 3.27 -2.88
CA VAL A 25 -11.56 1.98 -3.13
C VAL A 25 -11.66 1.65 -4.60
N GLN A 26 -10.52 1.40 -5.22
CA GLN A 26 -10.47 1.04 -6.63
C GLN A 26 -9.75 -0.28 -6.82
N LEU A 27 -10.43 -1.21 -7.50
CA LEU A 27 -9.88 -2.51 -7.83
C LEU A 27 -9.34 -2.50 -9.26
N ILE A 28 -8.03 -2.67 -9.39
CA ILE A 28 -7.36 -2.72 -10.69
C ILE A 28 -7.13 -4.17 -11.07
N THR A 29 -7.99 -4.71 -11.94
CA THR A 29 -7.85 -6.06 -12.47
C THR A 29 -7.11 -6.04 -13.79
N ARG A 30 -6.02 -6.82 -13.91
CA ARG A 30 -5.30 -7.04 -15.16
C ARG A 30 -4.77 -8.47 -15.22
N PRO A 31 -4.72 -9.09 -16.40
CA PRO A 31 -4.08 -10.40 -16.55
C PRO A 31 -2.62 -10.37 -16.07
N ARG A 32 -2.10 -11.54 -15.69
CA ARG A 32 -0.68 -11.69 -15.35
C ARG A 32 0.20 -11.18 -16.50
N ARG A 33 1.32 -10.53 -16.20
CA ARG A 33 2.31 -9.95 -17.15
C ARG A 33 1.83 -8.72 -17.94
N PHE A 34 0.69 -8.13 -17.61
CA PHE A 34 0.19 -6.88 -18.23
C PHE A 34 0.61 -5.59 -17.48
N GLY A 35 1.71 -5.65 -16.75
CA GLY A 35 2.33 -4.47 -16.13
C GLY A 35 1.61 -3.93 -14.90
N LYS A 36 0.88 -4.79 -14.13
CA LYS A 36 0.18 -4.39 -12.89
C LYS A 36 1.17 -3.76 -11.89
N THR A 37 2.25 -4.48 -11.56
CA THR A 37 3.28 -3.98 -10.62
C THR A 37 3.96 -2.70 -11.10
N LEU A 38 4.22 -2.58 -12.42
CA LEU A 38 4.76 -1.34 -12.99
C LEU A 38 3.81 -0.17 -12.81
N MET A 39 2.51 -0.40 -12.99
CA MET A 39 1.48 0.61 -12.78
C MET A 39 1.39 1.02 -11.31
N MET A 40 1.45 0.06 -10.37
CA MET A 40 1.49 0.35 -8.93
C MET A 40 2.73 1.17 -8.55
N SER A 41 3.90 0.82 -9.12
CA SER A 41 5.14 1.60 -8.94
C SER A 41 5.02 3.01 -9.52
N MET A 42 4.37 3.17 -10.68
CA MET A 42 4.09 4.48 -11.30
C MET A 42 3.19 5.33 -10.39
N LEU A 43 2.12 4.76 -9.82
CA LEU A 43 1.25 5.45 -8.88
C LEU A 43 2.02 5.87 -7.63
N LYS A 44 2.83 4.97 -7.05
CA LYS A 44 3.70 5.30 -5.93
C LYS A 44 4.60 6.49 -6.27
N CYS A 45 5.36 6.43 -7.37
CA CYS A 45 6.25 7.52 -7.78
C CYS A 45 5.51 8.85 -8.02
N PHE A 46 4.26 8.80 -8.49
CA PHE A 46 3.49 10.02 -8.74
C PHE A 46 3.01 10.69 -7.46
N PHE A 47 2.46 9.93 -6.53
CA PHE A 47 1.82 10.49 -5.33
C PHE A 47 2.79 10.74 -4.18
N ASP A 48 3.86 9.94 -4.05
CA ASP A 48 4.71 9.88 -2.86
C ASP A 48 5.36 11.22 -2.51
N ILE A 49 5.00 11.73 -1.33
CA ILE A 49 5.50 13.01 -0.78
C ILE A 49 6.97 12.95 -0.34
N GLU A 50 7.47 11.74 -0.07
CA GLU A 50 8.84 11.55 0.45
C GLU A 50 9.91 11.67 -0.64
N GLN A 51 9.50 11.60 -1.94
CA GLN A 51 10.43 11.61 -3.06
C GLN A 51 10.01 12.59 -4.14
N ASP A 52 10.94 13.41 -4.63
CA ASP A 52 10.67 14.26 -5.80
C ASP A 52 10.91 13.48 -7.10
N ASN A 53 9.82 12.95 -7.65
CA ASN A 53 9.83 12.16 -8.88
C ASN A 53 9.32 12.94 -10.12
N ARG A 54 9.20 14.27 -10.04
CA ARG A 54 8.63 15.11 -11.11
C ARG A 54 9.32 14.92 -12.45
N VAL A 55 10.62 14.68 -12.44
CA VAL A 55 11.42 14.45 -13.67
C VAL A 55 10.96 13.20 -14.42
N LEU A 56 10.50 12.16 -13.72
CA LEU A 56 10.02 10.91 -14.33
C LEU A 56 8.77 11.12 -15.19
N PHE A 57 7.96 12.12 -14.85
CA PHE A 57 6.70 12.42 -15.55
C PHE A 57 6.82 13.53 -16.57
N SER A 58 8.02 14.09 -16.73
CA SER A 58 8.30 15.12 -17.74
C SER A 58 8.15 14.56 -19.15
N GLY A 59 7.30 15.20 -19.97
CA GLY A 59 7.01 14.76 -21.34
C GLY A 59 5.95 13.66 -21.46
N LEU A 60 5.54 13.03 -20.36
CA LEU A 60 4.46 12.04 -20.33
C LEU A 60 3.08 12.71 -20.32
N GLU A 61 2.03 11.95 -20.61
CA GLU A 61 0.65 12.43 -20.75
C GLU A 61 0.19 13.18 -19.50
N ILE A 62 0.35 12.57 -18.31
CA ILE A 62 -0.04 13.22 -17.04
C ILE A 62 0.74 14.51 -16.79
N GLY A 63 2.01 14.59 -17.18
CA GLY A 63 2.85 15.78 -17.01
C GLY A 63 2.34 17.01 -17.78
N ARG A 64 1.45 16.82 -18.76
CA ARG A 64 0.78 17.91 -19.51
C ARG A 64 -0.36 18.51 -18.70
N ASN A 65 -0.97 17.75 -17.77
CA ASN A 65 -2.04 18.24 -16.89
C ASN A 65 -1.44 18.94 -15.68
N LYS A 66 -1.15 20.23 -15.83
CA LYS A 66 -0.50 21.03 -14.79
C LYS A 66 -1.32 21.18 -13.52
N VAL A 67 -2.65 21.15 -13.63
CA VAL A 67 -3.56 21.28 -12.48
C VAL A 67 -3.46 20.03 -11.60
N LEU A 68 -3.65 18.83 -12.17
CA LEU A 68 -3.53 17.58 -11.43
C LEU A 68 -2.12 17.38 -10.87
N CYS A 69 -1.08 17.75 -11.65
CA CYS A 69 0.29 17.66 -11.16
C CYS A 69 0.54 18.58 -9.96
N ALA A 70 0.02 19.81 -9.97
CA ALA A 70 0.20 20.74 -8.85
C ALA A 70 -0.55 20.27 -7.58
N GLU A 71 -1.70 19.64 -7.74
CA GLU A 71 -2.55 19.18 -6.64
C GLU A 71 -2.07 17.86 -6.04
N TRP A 72 -1.62 16.90 -6.88
CA TRP A 72 -1.43 15.51 -6.45
C TRP A 72 0.01 14.99 -6.56
N MET A 73 0.83 15.52 -7.50
CA MET A 73 2.16 14.98 -7.73
C MET A 73 3.09 15.26 -6.55
N ASN A 74 3.58 14.20 -5.92
CA ASN A 74 4.41 14.24 -4.72
C ASN A 74 3.75 15.01 -3.54
N GLN A 75 2.45 14.83 -3.36
CA GLN A 75 1.67 15.55 -2.33
C GLN A 75 1.08 14.64 -1.26
N CYS A 76 1.12 13.32 -1.43
CA CYS A 76 0.47 12.38 -0.52
C CYS A 76 1.48 11.38 0.06
N PRO A 77 1.39 11.03 1.34
CA PRO A 77 2.10 9.86 1.85
C PRO A 77 1.51 8.59 1.24
N VAL A 78 2.37 7.68 0.76
CA VAL A 78 1.97 6.46 0.05
C VAL A 78 2.44 5.23 0.78
N VAL A 79 1.51 4.45 1.32
CA VAL A 79 1.79 3.14 1.92
C VAL A 79 1.67 2.08 0.83
N PHE A 80 2.79 1.48 0.46
CA PHE A 80 2.83 0.42 -0.54
C PHE A 80 3.04 -0.94 0.11
N LEU A 81 2.06 -1.86 -0.07
CA LEU A 81 2.14 -3.24 0.40
C LEU A 81 2.11 -4.19 -0.79
N THR A 82 3.02 -5.16 -0.79
CA THR A 82 2.93 -6.31 -1.68
C THR A 82 2.71 -7.57 -0.86
N PHE A 83 1.73 -8.38 -1.27
CA PHE A 83 1.44 -9.67 -0.65
C PHE A 83 2.10 -10.85 -1.39
N LYS A 84 3.02 -10.55 -2.30
CA LYS A 84 3.69 -11.53 -3.15
C LYS A 84 4.39 -12.64 -2.35
N GLU A 85 4.99 -12.28 -1.22
CA GLU A 85 5.81 -13.17 -0.39
C GLU A 85 5.02 -13.79 0.77
N ILE A 86 3.72 -13.50 0.87
CA ILE A 86 2.89 -14.07 1.93
C ILE A 86 2.46 -15.48 1.52
N GLU A 87 3.25 -16.45 1.93
CA GLU A 87 2.96 -17.87 1.74
C GLU A 87 3.44 -18.70 2.93
N GLY A 88 2.78 -19.81 3.21
CA GLY A 88 3.13 -20.73 4.28
C GLY A 88 2.59 -22.13 4.00
N LEU A 89 3.11 -23.15 4.66
CA LEU A 89 2.58 -24.50 4.57
C LEU A 89 1.21 -24.63 5.25
N ASP A 90 0.97 -23.79 6.22
CA ASP A 90 -0.27 -23.64 7.00
C ASP A 90 -0.60 -22.17 7.25
N PHE A 91 -1.75 -21.92 7.88
CA PHE A 91 -2.21 -20.56 8.17
C PHE A 91 -1.24 -19.80 9.09
N GLU A 92 -0.68 -20.43 10.11
CA GLU A 92 0.19 -19.74 11.07
C GLU A 92 1.49 -19.29 10.42
N SER A 93 2.12 -20.10 9.57
CA SER A 93 3.33 -19.70 8.83
C SER A 93 3.06 -18.60 7.81
N ALA A 94 1.93 -18.64 7.09
CA ALA A 94 1.52 -17.54 6.21
C ALA A 94 1.22 -16.25 6.99
N TYR A 95 0.66 -16.40 8.21
CA TYR A 95 0.38 -15.29 9.09
C TYR A 95 1.67 -14.64 9.66
N ASP A 96 2.69 -15.44 9.96
CA ASP A 96 3.99 -14.94 10.37
C ASP A 96 4.65 -14.13 9.23
N CYS A 97 4.62 -14.62 7.99
CA CYS A 97 5.07 -13.82 6.83
C CYS A 97 4.33 -12.48 6.71
N LEU A 98 3.02 -12.45 6.99
CA LEU A 98 2.26 -11.20 7.01
C LEU A 98 2.76 -10.24 8.10
N LYS A 99 3.09 -10.76 9.31
CA LYS A 99 3.66 -9.93 10.38
C LYS A 99 5.01 -9.34 9.97
N ASP A 100 5.84 -10.10 9.28
CA ASP A 100 7.14 -9.64 8.79
C ASP A 100 6.97 -8.50 7.77
N VAL A 101 6.07 -8.66 6.79
CA VAL A 101 5.75 -7.60 5.82
C VAL A 101 5.25 -6.33 6.51
N LEU A 102 4.41 -6.47 7.52
CA LEU A 102 3.94 -5.32 8.30
C LEU A 102 5.08 -4.69 9.11
N ALA A 103 5.95 -5.49 9.72
CA ALA A 103 7.10 -4.99 10.48
C ALA A 103 8.04 -4.16 9.60
N GLU A 104 8.31 -4.61 8.38
CA GLU A 104 9.10 -3.84 7.41
C GLU A 104 8.47 -2.47 7.11
N ILE A 105 7.15 -2.44 6.88
CA ILE A 105 6.45 -1.18 6.62
C ILE A 105 6.49 -0.27 7.83
N PHE A 106 6.22 -0.78 9.03
CA PHE A 106 6.29 0.02 10.24
C PHE A 106 7.71 0.53 10.53
N ASN A 107 8.75 -0.24 10.16
CA ASN A 107 10.14 0.22 10.23
C ASN A 107 10.43 1.39 9.27
N GLN A 108 9.87 1.39 8.05
CA GLN A 108 10.01 2.52 7.11
C GLN A 108 9.47 3.83 7.68
N TYR A 109 8.38 3.76 8.45
CA TYR A 109 7.70 4.92 9.03
C TYR A 109 8.05 5.15 10.52
N SER A 110 9.18 4.62 11.01
CA SER A 110 9.59 4.75 12.42
C SER A 110 9.73 6.19 12.90
N PHE A 111 10.08 7.12 12.01
CA PHE A 111 10.18 8.55 12.27
C PHE A 111 8.89 9.18 12.83
N ILE A 112 7.74 8.57 12.59
CA ILE A 112 6.44 9.05 13.12
C ILE A 112 6.43 9.02 14.66
N LEU A 113 7.18 8.08 15.26
CA LEU A 113 7.26 7.97 16.73
C LEU A 113 7.97 9.16 17.39
N ASP A 114 8.74 9.94 16.64
CA ASP A 114 9.43 11.13 17.17
C ASP A 114 8.46 12.32 17.34
N ALA A 115 7.25 12.23 16.81
CA ALA A 115 6.26 13.29 16.92
C ALA A 115 5.60 13.31 18.32
N ASP A 116 5.46 14.51 18.90
CA ASP A 116 4.89 14.72 20.24
C ASP A 116 3.39 14.34 20.34
N ASN A 117 2.70 14.27 19.21
CA ASN A 117 1.26 14.00 19.14
C ASN A 117 0.90 12.52 19.15
N VAL A 118 1.88 11.60 19.24
CA VAL A 118 1.64 10.17 19.32
C VAL A 118 1.46 9.75 20.77
N ASN A 119 0.25 9.30 21.13
CA ASN A 119 -0.05 8.85 22.50
C ASN A 119 0.64 7.50 22.82
N ASP A 120 0.75 7.19 24.12
CA ASP A 120 1.47 5.99 24.58
C ASP A 120 0.86 4.68 24.10
N TYR A 121 -0.46 4.61 23.94
CA TYR A 121 -1.12 3.41 23.42
C TYR A 121 -0.73 3.17 21.96
N ASP A 122 -0.77 4.20 21.11
CA ASP A 122 -0.39 4.11 19.71
C ASP A 122 1.10 3.81 19.54
N ARG A 123 1.93 4.41 20.38
CA ARG A 123 3.37 4.15 20.43
C ARG A 123 3.66 2.68 20.74
N LYS A 124 2.99 2.12 21.74
CA LYS A 124 3.12 0.71 22.10
C LYS A 124 2.64 -0.21 20.98
N LEU A 125 1.48 0.10 20.38
CA LEU A 125 0.91 -0.68 19.28
C LEU A 125 1.83 -0.65 18.05
N PHE A 126 2.35 0.51 17.70
CA PHE A 126 3.31 0.70 16.62
C PHE A 126 4.58 -0.14 16.85
N THR A 127 5.15 -0.07 18.04
CA THR A 127 6.36 -0.81 18.43
C THR A 127 6.13 -2.34 18.38
N ASN A 128 4.96 -2.83 18.81
CA ASN A 128 4.62 -4.25 18.70
C ASN A 128 4.56 -4.70 17.25
N LEU A 129 3.98 -3.88 16.34
CA LEU A 129 3.91 -4.17 14.91
C LEU A 129 5.29 -4.12 14.27
N GLN A 130 6.10 -3.13 14.62
CA GLN A 130 7.47 -2.95 14.13
C GLN A 130 8.37 -4.13 14.48
N ASN A 131 8.19 -4.72 15.65
CA ASN A 131 8.99 -5.84 16.13
C ASN A 131 8.42 -7.23 15.79
N GLY A 132 7.33 -7.31 15.01
CA GLY A 132 6.66 -8.58 14.69
C GLY A 132 5.97 -9.26 15.89
N MET A 133 5.84 -8.56 17.02
CA MET A 133 5.26 -9.09 18.27
C MET A 133 3.75 -8.81 18.40
N ALA A 134 3.14 -8.26 17.37
CA ALA A 134 1.74 -7.88 17.39
C ALA A 134 0.81 -9.10 17.47
N SER A 135 -0.20 -8.99 18.32
CA SER A 135 -1.30 -9.96 18.41
C SER A 135 -2.17 -9.90 17.14
N LYS A 136 -2.98 -10.94 16.91
CA LYS A 136 -3.94 -10.99 15.79
C LYS A 136 -4.87 -9.76 15.75
N MET A 137 -5.26 -9.23 16.91
CA MET A 137 -6.10 -8.03 17.01
C MET A 137 -5.33 -6.75 16.62
N GLU A 138 -4.07 -6.64 17.00
CA GLU A 138 -3.21 -5.51 16.68
C GLU A 138 -2.89 -5.48 15.20
N VAL A 139 -2.61 -6.64 14.58
CA VAL A 139 -2.41 -6.76 13.14
C VAL A 139 -3.66 -6.29 12.35
N LYS A 140 -4.87 -6.60 12.82
CA LYS A 140 -6.11 -6.09 12.21
C LYS A 140 -6.20 -4.56 12.24
N LYS A 141 -5.64 -3.91 13.22
CA LYS A 141 -5.67 -2.45 13.38
C LYS A 141 -4.48 -1.75 12.71
N SER A 142 -3.51 -2.48 12.17
CA SER A 142 -2.22 -1.96 11.69
C SER A 142 -2.37 -0.85 10.65
N LEU A 143 -3.08 -1.12 9.55
CA LEU A 143 -3.24 -0.13 8.48
C LEU A 143 -4.01 1.11 8.93
N LYS A 144 -5.04 0.93 9.77
CA LYS A 144 -5.80 2.05 10.34
C LYS A 144 -4.93 2.92 11.25
N LEU A 145 -4.07 2.30 12.06
CA LEU A 145 -3.11 3.03 12.89
C LEU A 145 -2.16 3.83 12.02
N LEU A 146 -1.51 3.16 11.06
CA LEU A 146 -0.50 3.77 10.20
C LEU A 146 -1.06 4.94 9.39
N THR A 147 -2.23 4.78 8.76
CA THR A 147 -2.88 5.86 8.00
C THR A 147 -3.24 7.04 8.87
N ARG A 148 -3.75 6.81 10.08
CA ARG A 148 -4.10 7.87 11.02
C ARG A 148 -2.85 8.65 11.47
N LEU A 149 -1.75 7.97 11.76
CA LEU A 149 -0.50 8.60 12.17
C LEU A 149 0.14 9.38 11.02
N LEU A 150 0.16 8.83 9.81
CA LEU A 150 0.66 9.51 8.61
C LEU A 150 -0.18 10.75 8.30
N TYR A 151 -1.51 10.65 8.39
CA TYR A 151 -2.39 11.80 8.21
C TYR A 151 -2.11 12.89 9.25
N ALA A 152 -1.94 12.52 10.52
CA ALA A 152 -1.62 13.47 11.58
C ALA A 152 -0.25 14.15 11.39
N HIS A 153 0.73 13.43 10.82
CA HIS A 153 2.08 13.94 10.57
C HIS A 153 2.12 14.90 9.37
N TYR A 154 1.56 14.47 8.22
CA TYR A 154 1.65 15.23 6.97
C TYR A 154 0.49 16.21 6.76
N ASN A 155 -0.61 16.06 7.51
CA ASN A 155 -1.89 16.75 7.25
C ASN A 155 -2.35 16.61 5.79
N LYS A 156 -2.12 15.43 5.22
CA LYS A 156 -2.40 15.07 3.83
C LYS A 156 -3.10 13.72 3.77
N GLN A 157 -3.92 13.54 2.76
CA GLN A 157 -4.59 12.27 2.48
C GLN A 157 -3.56 11.16 2.25
N VAL A 158 -3.77 9.99 2.86
CA VAL A 158 -2.87 8.84 2.73
C VAL A 158 -3.38 7.91 1.63
N ILE A 159 -2.50 7.53 0.73
CA ILE A 159 -2.81 6.56 -0.33
C ILE A 159 -2.25 5.20 0.06
N ILE A 160 -3.10 4.16 0.00
CA ILE A 160 -2.67 2.78 0.20
C ILE A 160 -2.69 2.06 -1.14
N LEU A 161 -1.57 1.51 -1.54
CA LEU A 161 -1.41 0.68 -2.72
C LEU A 161 -1.17 -0.76 -2.30
N LEU A 162 -2.08 -1.67 -2.69
CA LEU A 162 -1.98 -3.10 -2.39
C LEU A 162 -1.70 -3.87 -3.67
N ASP A 163 -0.53 -4.49 -3.78
CA ASP A 163 -0.18 -5.36 -4.91
C ASP A 163 -0.29 -6.84 -4.53
N GLU A 164 -0.77 -7.65 -5.49
CA GLU A 164 -0.90 -9.11 -5.35
C GLU A 164 -1.72 -9.58 -4.12
N TYR A 165 -2.78 -8.83 -3.77
CA TYR A 165 -3.65 -9.13 -2.62
C TYR A 165 -4.34 -10.51 -2.71
N ASP A 166 -4.45 -11.07 -3.91
CA ASP A 166 -5.05 -12.37 -4.21
C ASP A 166 -4.10 -13.55 -3.95
N VAL A 167 -2.79 -13.33 -3.88
CA VAL A 167 -1.78 -14.39 -3.70
C VAL A 167 -1.97 -15.19 -2.41
N PRO A 168 -2.16 -14.58 -1.23
CA PRO A 168 -2.37 -15.36 0.00
C PRO A 168 -3.61 -16.26 -0.06
N LEU A 169 -4.70 -15.79 -0.69
CA LEU A 169 -5.92 -16.57 -0.87
C LEU A 169 -5.73 -17.75 -1.83
N ALA A 170 -5.04 -17.53 -2.96
CA ALA A 170 -4.74 -18.57 -3.92
C ALA A 170 -3.85 -19.67 -3.30
N LYS A 171 -2.82 -19.26 -2.54
CA LYS A 171 -1.93 -20.19 -1.83
C LYS A 171 -2.64 -20.97 -0.73
N ALA A 172 -3.51 -20.31 0.03
CA ALA A 172 -4.33 -20.96 1.05
C ALA A 172 -5.27 -22.00 0.46
N HIS A 173 -5.86 -21.73 -0.71
CA HIS A 173 -6.68 -22.69 -1.43
C HIS A 173 -5.87 -23.89 -1.90
N GLU A 174 -4.70 -23.67 -2.50
CA GLU A 174 -3.81 -24.74 -2.94
C GLU A 174 -3.36 -25.67 -1.80
N ARG A 175 -3.22 -25.13 -0.58
CA ARG A 175 -2.67 -25.84 0.59
C ARG A 175 -3.71 -26.25 1.63
N GLY A 176 -4.98 -25.95 1.41
CA GLY A 176 -6.11 -26.47 2.20
C GLY A 176 -6.46 -25.71 3.48
N TYR A 177 -5.91 -24.49 3.70
CA TYR A 177 -6.27 -23.62 4.84
C TYR A 177 -7.04 -22.34 4.42
N TYR A 178 -7.77 -22.44 3.29
CA TYR A 178 -8.50 -21.30 2.70
C TYR A 178 -9.56 -20.71 3.64
N GLU A 179 -10.34 -21.55 4.35
CA GLU A 179 -11.42 -21.11 5.22
C GLU A 179 -10.89 -20.22 6.38
N GLU A 180 -9.74 -20.59 6.95
CA GLU A 180 -9.08 -19.81 8.00
C GLU A 180 -8.61 -18.46 7.47
N THR A 181 -8.04 -18.46 6.26
CA THR A 181 -7.55 -17.23 5.60
C THR A 181 -8.69 -16.29 5.22
N VAL A 182 -9.81 -16.81 4.68
CA VAL A 182 -10.98 -16.01 4.32
C VAL A 182 -11.61 -15.37 5.55
N SER A 183 -11.81 -16.14 6.61
CA SER A 183 -12.31 -15.64 7.89
C SER A 183 -11.48 -14.44 8.40
N TYR A 184 -10.19 -14.44 8.11
CA TYR A 184 -9.27 -13.38 8.50
C TYR A 184 -9.27 -12.19 7.51
N THR A 185 -9.34 -12.42 6.21
CA THR A 185 -9.27 -11.38 5.17
C THR A 185 -10.59 -10.65 4.98
N HIS A 186 -11.74 -11.30 5.12
CA HIS A 186 -13.05 -10.65 5.07
C HIS A 186 -13.21 -9.54 6.12
N LEU A 187 -12.67 -9.75 7.31
CA LEU A 187 -12.64 -8.72 8.35
C LEU A 187 -11.75 -7.50 8.00
N ARG A 188 -10.80 -7.66 7.08
CA ARG A 188 -9.86 -6.59 6.69
C ARG A 188 -10.39 -5.67 5.61
N ALA A 189 -10.98 -6.22 4.55
CA ALA A 189 -11.41 -5.42 3.41
C ALA A 189 -12.52 -4.41 3.80
N HIS A 190 -13.47 -4.84 4.64
CA HIS A 190 -14.57 -3.98 5.07
C HIS A 190 -14.19 -2.93 6.13
N GLU A 191 -13.33 -3.27 7.09
CA GLU A 191 -13.03 -2.35 8.20
C GLU A 191 -11.95 -1.32 7.86
N THR A 192 -10.96 -1.67 7.02
CA THR A 192 -9.83 -0.79 6.74
C THR A 192 -10.15 0.23 5.65
N LEU A 193 -10.94 -0.17 4.64
CA LEU A 193 -11.25 0.69 3.49
C LEU A 193 -12.49 1.57 3.67
N MET A 194 -13.43 1.19 4.56
CA MET A 194 -14.62 2.01 4.86
C MET A 194 -14.36 3.20 5.80
N ASN A 195 -13.20 3.27 6.46
CA ASN A 195 -12.89 4.31 7.45
C ASN A 195 -11.77 5.27 7.03
N LEU A 196 -11.32 5.23 5.78
CA LEU A 196 -10.39 6.20 5.23
C LEU A 196 -11.16 7.43 4.72
N VAL A 197 -11.49 8.33 5.65
CA VAL A 197 -12.03 9.67 5.37
C VAL A 197 -10.95 10.68 5.53
#